data_14ac655b770a06209a131979cd1c08fe
#
_entry.id   14ac655b770a06209a131979cd1c08fe
#
_cell.length_a   1.000
_cell.length_b   1.000
_cell.length_c   1.000
_cell.angle_alpha   90.00
_cell.angle_beta   90.00
_cell.angle_gamma   90.00
#
_symmetry.space_group_name_H-M   'P 1'
#
loop_
_entity.id
_entity.type
_entity.pdbx_description
1 polymer ?
#
loop_
_entity_poly.entity_id
_entity_poly.type
_entity_poly.pdbx_seq_one_letter_code
_entity_poly.pdbx_strand_id
1 'polypeptide(L)'
;MIFVRFIFSMVSYGSGLPGGIFLPILTLGALISAATGQLFVLLGWLESQYVIDFMVVGMAGYFAGIGKAPFTAILLIVEMVGSLTHLMPLAIVSLLSYLTVDLLGGEPIYTSLLKRLIGPGSFIKSQETITIGIPVLVGSVLADQSVRDVPWPKNSLLVLVLRENSSIIPHGDLILRPGDQLRIQIEKKQSQAVRTQFLTLH
;
A
#
# COMPACT_ATOMS: atom_id res chain seq x y z
N MET A 1 -25.82 -7.39 -19.69
CA MET A 1 -25.06 -6.15 -19.43
C MET A 1 -23.88 -6.37 -18.48
N ILE A 2 -24.03 -7.04 -17.32
CA ILE A 2 -22.96 -7.25 -16.33
C ILE A 2 -21.73 -7.95 -16.96
N PHE A 3 -21.91 -9.08 -17.67
CA PHE A 3 -20.83 -9.82 -18.32
C PHE A 3 -20.07 -8.99 -19.35
N VAL A 4 -20.78 -8.22 -20.17
CA VAL A 4 -20.16 -7.37 -21.19
C VAL A 4 -19.30 -6.31 -20.51
N ARG A 5 -19.83 -5.66 -19.47
CA ARG A 5 -19.09 -4.64 -18.71
C ARG A 5 -17.86 -5.22 -18.00
N PHE A 6 -18.02 -6.41 -17.41
CA PHE A 6 -16.93 -7.11 -16.76
C PHE A 6 -15.79 -7.44 -17.74
N ILE A 7 -16.13 -8.02 -18.92
CA ILE A 7 -15.15 -8.36 -19.95
C ILE A 7 -14.43 -7.10 -20.44
N PHE A 8 -15.18 -6.03 -20.77
CA PHE A 8 -14.56 -4.77 -21.20
C PHE A 8 -13.65 -4.15 -20.14
N SER A 9 -14.04 -4.22 -18.88
CA SER A 9 -13.18 -3.78 -17.76
C SER A 9 -11.91 -4.61 -17.69
N MET A 10 -11.99 -5.94 -17.81
CA MET A 10 -10.83 -6.84 -17.81
C MET A 10 -9.88 -6.55 -18.98
N VAL A 11 -10.41 -6.35 -20.17
CA VAL A 11 -9.63 -6.01 -21.39
C VAL A 11 -8.95 -4.64 -21.20
N SER A 12 -9.68 -3.65 -20.69
CA SER A 12 -9.14 -2.31 -20.44
C SER A 12 -7.98 -2.33 -19.42
N TYR A 13 -8.11 -3.10 -18.34
CA TYR A 13 -7.01 -3.24 -17.37
C TYR A 13 -5.86 -4.11 -17.89
N GLY A 14 -6.16 -5.07 -18.75
CA GLY A 14 -5.14 -5.92 -19.38
C GLY A 14 -4.29 -5.17 -20.40
N SER A 15 -4.76 -4.04 -20.94
CA SER A 15 -4.04 -3.24 -21.93
C SER A 15 -2.83 -2.48 -21.35
N GLY A 16 -2.70 -2.39 -20.01
CA GLY A 16 -1.60 -1.66 -19.35
C GLY A 16 -1.69 -0.13 -19.45
N LEU A 17 -2.74 0.40 -20.08
CA LEU A 17 -2.96 1.84 -20.14
C LEU A 17 -3.37 2.38 -18.77
N PRO A 18 -2.84 3.54 -18.34
CA PRO A 18 -3.25 4.19 -17.12
C PRO A 18 -4.71 4.62 -17.23
N GLY A 19 -5.60 3.90 -16.57
CA GLY A 19 -7.03 4.18 -16.53
C GLY A 19 -7.54 4.29 -15.10
N GLY A 20 -8.59 5.08 -14.87
CA GLY A 20 -9.24 5.20 -13.57
C GLY A 20 -9.97 3.90 -13.21
N ILE A 21 -9.65 3.28 -12.08
CA ILE A 21 -10.31 2.06 -11.57
C ILE A 21 -11.69 2.37 -10.98
N PHE A 22 -11.87 3.59 -10.60
CA PHE A 22 -12.95 4.06 -9.75
C PHE A 22 -14.34 3.86 -10.37
N LEU A 23 -14.59 4.47 -11.54
CA LEU A 23 -15.88 4.36 -12.23
C LEU A 23 -16.25 2.91 -12.62
N PRO A 24 -15.35 2.08 -13.14
CA PRO A 24 -15.65 0.67 -13.37
C PRO A 24 -16.07 -0.11 -12.13
N ILE A 25 -15.43 0.13 -10.98
CA ILE A 25 -15.82 -0.52 -9.71
C ILE A 25 -17.22 -0.10 -9.30
N LEU A 26 -17.53 1.18 -9.32
CA LEU A 26 -18.86 1.69 -8.96
C LEU A 26 -19.94 1.17 -9.91
N THR A 27 -19.69 1.15 -11.21
CA THR A 27 -20.66 0.63 -12.19
C THR A 27 -20.92 -0.86 -12.03
N LEU A 28 -19.91 -1.66 -11.71
CA LEU A 28 -20.08 -3.07 -11.40
C LEU A 28 -20.89 -3.26 -10.10
N GLY A 29 -20.58 -2.51 -9.07
CA GLY A 29 -21.35 -2.50 -7.82
C GLY A 29 -22.82 -2.16 -8.06
N ALA A 30 -23.11 -1.12 -8.84
CA ALA A 30 -24.46 -0.72 -9.20
C ALA A 30 -25.21 -1.84 -9.97
N LEU A 31 -24.56 -2.45 -10.97
CA LEU A 31 -25.18 -3.48 -11.80
C LEU A 31 -25.45 -4.78 -11.02
N ILE A 32 -24.52 -5.20 -10.16
CA ILE A 32 -24.70 -6.38 -9.31
C ILE A 32 -25.84 -6.13 -8.33
N SER A 33 -25.87 -4.96 -7.70
CA SER A 33 -26.92 -4.60 -6.75
C SER A 33 -28.27 -4.40 -7.41
N ALA A 34 -28.33 -3.85 -8.63
CA ALA A 34 -29.56 -3.79 -9.41
C ALA A 34 -30.10 -5.19 -9.72
N ALA A 35 -29.22 -6.11 -10.15
CA ALA A 35 -29.63 -7.48 -10.46
C ALA A 35 -30.14 -8.24 -9.23
N THR A 36 -29.45 -8.11 -8.09
CA THR A 36 -29.88 -8.70 -6.81
C THR A 36 -31.13 -8.04 -6.26
N GLY A 37 -31.27 -6.72 -6.38
CA GLY A 37 -32.48 -5.98 -6.00
C GLY A 37 -33.71 -6.41 -6.81
N GLN A 38 -33.55 -6.57 -8.14
CA GLN A 38 -34.62 -7.10 -9.00
C GLN A 38 -35.00 -8.53 -8.62
N LEU A 39 -34.03 -9.38 -8.29
CA LEU A 39 -34.30 -10.73 -7.80
C LEU A 39 -35.13 -10.70 -6.51
N PHE A 40 -34.80 -9.80 -5.56
CA PHE A 40 -35.58 -9.65 -4.33
C PHE A 40 -37.00 -9.12 -4.57
N VAL A 41 -37.18 -8.25 -5.58
CA VAL A 41 -38.52 -7.82 -6.00
C VAL A 41 -39.33 -9.01 -6.54
N LEU A 42 -38.73 -9.87 -7.37
CA LEU A 42 -39.39 -11.06 -7.90
C LEU A 42 -39.76 -12.08 -6.81
N LEU A 43 -38.95 -12.15 -5.75
CA LEU A 43 -39.22 -13.00 -4.58
C LEU A 43 -40.25 -12.39 -3.61
N GLY A 44 -40.70 -11.16 -3.85
CA GLY A 44 -41.62 -10.45 -2.99
C GLY A 44 -41.02 -9.91 -1.68
N TRP A 45 -39.68 -9.86 -1.58
CA TRP A 45 -38.97 -9.39 -0.38
C TRP A 45 -38.66 -7.90 -0.42
N LEU A 46 -38.69 -7.29 -1.61
CA LEU A 46 -38.38 -5.88 -1.81
C LEU A 46 -39.41 -5.26 -2.74
N GLU A 47 -39.84 -4.04 -2.45
CA GLU A 47 -40.66 -3.26 -3.37
C GLU A 47 -39.80 -2.61 -4.46
N SER A 48 -40.34 -2.51 -5.68
CA SER A 48 -39.61 -1.99 -6.85
C SER A 48 -39.05 -0.58 -6.65
N GLN A 49 -39.70 0.25 -5.81
CA GLN A 49 -39.26 1.62 -5.52
C GLN A 49 -37.89 1.68 -4.79
N TYR A 50 -37.53 0.65 -4.02
CA TYR A 50 -36.27 0.62 -3.25
C TYR A 50 -35.08 0.05 -4.04
N VAL A 51 -35.27 -0.36 -5.28
CA VAL A 51 -34.17 -0.92 -6.09
C VAL A 51 -33.06 0.12 -6.33
N ILE A 52 -33.41 1.39 -6.47
CA ILE A 52 -32.45 2.49 -6.65
C ILE A 52 -31.62 2.67 -5.37
N ASP A 53 -32.25 2.68 -4.21
CA ASP A 53 -31.56 2.80 -2.92
C ASP A 53 -30.62 1.61 -2.70
N PHE A 54 -31.07 0.41 -3.07
CA PHE A 54 -30.27 -0.81 -3.02
C PHE A 54 -29.05 -0.74 -3.94
N MET A 55 -29.19 -0.13 -5.12
CA MET A 55 -28.05 0.12 -6.03
C MET A 55 -27.02 1.07 -5.41
N VAL A 56 -27.47 2.18 -4.82
CA VAL A 56 -26.61 3.18 -4.19
C VAL A 56 -25.81 2.56 -3.03
N VAL A 57 -26.48 1.81 -2.18
CA VAL A 57 -25.84 1.12 -1.06
C VAL A 57 -24.87 0.04 -1.53
N GLY A 58 -25.25 -0.70 -2.56
CA GLY A 58 -24.40 -1.73 -3.14
C GLY A 58 -23.14 -1.19 -3.84
N MET A 59 -23.21 -0.02 -4.46
CA MET A 59 -22.02 0.67 -4.99
C MET A 59 -20.99 0.93 -3.90
N ALA A 60 -21.45 1.45 -2.74
CA ALA A 60 -20.57 1.73 -1.61
C ALA A 60 -19.97 0.44 -1.03
N GLY A 61 -20.78 -0.58 -0.82
CA GLY A 61 -20.32 -1.87 -0.31
C GLY A 61 -19.29 -2.53 -1.24
N TYR A 62 -19.55 -2.54 -2.54
CA TYR A 62 -18.62 -3.12 -3.51
C TYR A 62 -17.28 -2.36 -3.55
N PHE A 63 -17.33 -1.04 -3.54
CA PHE A 63 -16.12 -0.21 -3.50
C PHE A 63 -15.35 -0.38 -2.18
N ALA A 64 -16.05 -0.38 -1.05
CA ALA A 64 -15.43 -0.57 0.27
C ALA A 64 -14.73 -1.92 0.40
N GLY A 65 -15.32 -2.99 -0.11
CA GLY A 65 -14.73 -4.33 -0.10
C GLY A 65 -13.48 -4.43 -0.97
N ILE A 66 -13.54 -3.97 -2.22
CA ILE A 66 -12.43 -4.07 -3.16
C ILE A 66 -11.29 -3.10 -2.81
N GLY A 67 -11.63 -1.86 -2.44
CA GLY A 67 -10.66 -0.81 -2.13
C GLY A 67 -10.10 -0.88 -0.71
N LYS A 68 -10.77 -1.62 0.19
CA LYS A 68 -10.53 -1.61 1.64
C LYS A 68 -10.57 -0.19 2.24
N ALA A 69 -11.43 0.66 1.71
CA ALA A 69 -11.56 2.06 2.10
C ALA A 69 -13.02 2.44 2.39
N PRO A 70 -13.62 1.96 3.50
CA PRO A 70 -15.04 2.16 3.79
C PRO A 70 -15.42 3.64 3.93
N PHE A 71 -14.62 4.45 4.60
CA PHE A 71 -14.89 5.88 4.75
C PHE A 71 -14.88 6.63 3.41
N THR A 72 -13.94 6.29 2.53
CA THR A 72 -13.89 6.86 1.18
C THR A 72 -15.12 6.46 0.38
N ALA A 73 -15.57 5.21 0.49
CA ALA A 73 -16.79 4.73 -0.16
C ALA A 73 -18.02 5.53 0.26
N ILE A 74 -18.20 5.70 1.58
CA ILE A 74 -19.34 6.41 2.15
C ILE A 74 -19.35 7.87 1.67
N LEU A 75 -18.24 8.58 1.88
CA LEU A 75 -18.15 10.01 1.56
C LEU A 75 -18.40 10.27 0.09
N LEU A 76 -17.81 9.46 -0.76
CA LEU A 76 -17.90 9.58 -2.20
C LEU A 76 -19.30 9.30 -2.73
N ILE A 77 -19.97 8.25 -2.26
CA ILE A 77 -21.35 7.97 -2.69
C ILE A 77 -22.31 9.03 -2.16
N VAL A 78 -22.13 9.51 -0.92
CA VAL A 78 -22.91 10.63 -0.38
C VAL A 78 -22.76 11.88 -1.24
N GLU A 79 -21.54 12.20 -1.68
CA GLU A 79 -21.27 13.34 -2.55
C GLU A 79 -21.89 13.17 -3.94
N MET A 80 -21.79 11.97 -4.53
CA MET A 80 -22.39 11.67 -5.84
C MET A 80 -23.92 11.73 -5.82
N VAL A 81 -24.55 11.25 -4.76
CA VAL A 81 -26.01 11.26 -4.61
C VAL A 81 -26.52 12.63 -4.19
N GLY A 82 -25.67 13.44 -3.56
CA GLY A 82 -26.03 14.76 -3.03
C GLY A 82 -27.02 14.73 -1.84
N SER A 83 -27.10 13.60 -1.15
CA SER A 83 -28.05 13.39 -0.04
C SER A 83 -27.41 12.60 1.09
N LEU A 84 -27.65 13.07 2.32
CA LEU A 84 -27.24 12.39 3.55
C LEU A 84 -28.24 11.33 4.02
N THR A 85 -29.39 11.20 3.37
CA THR A 85 -30.48 10.30 3.77
C THR A 85 -30.01 8.84 3.86
N HIS A 86 -29.09 8.44 2.98
CA HIS A 86 -28.56 7.08 2.92
C HIS A 86 -27.29 6.87 3.75
N LEU A 87 -26.82 7.86 4.52
CA LEU A 87 -25.55 7.80 5.25
C LEU A 87 -25.46 6.55 6.14
N MET A 88 -26.51 6.25 6.90
CA MET A 88 -26.50 5.13 7.83
C MET A 88 -26.44 3.77 7.14
N PRO A 89 -27.29 3.44 6.16
CA PRO A 89 -27.15 2.20 5.40
C PRO A 89 -25.83 2.11 4.62
N LEU A 90 -25.33 3.21 4.07
CA LEU A 90 -24.01 3.25 3.42
C LEU A 90 -22.89 2.89 4.40
N ALA A 91 -22.92 3.46 5.62
CA ALA A 91 -21.92 3.17 6.64
C ALA A 91 -21.94 1.69 7.05
N ILE A 92 -23.11 1.15 7.35
CA ILE A 92 -23.27 -0.25 7.76
C ILE A 92 -22.76 -1.20 6.66
N VAL A 93 -23.22 -1.04 5.43
CA VAL A 93 -22.87 -1.95 4.33
C VAL A 93 -21.40 -1.81 3.97
N SER A 94 -20.84 -0.61 3.95
CA SER A 94 -19.41 -0.40 3.66
C SER A 94 -18.51 -1.04 4.72
N LEU A 95 -18.84 -0.90 6.01
CA LEU A 95 -18.08 -1.51 7.09
C LEU A 95 -18.20 -3.05 7.09
N LEU A 96 -19.42 -3.57 6.91
CA LEU A 96 -19.62 -5.02 6.83
C LEU A 96 -18.89 -5.63 5.62
N SER A 97 -18.95 -4.98 4.47
CA SER A 97 -18.23 -5.42 3.28
C SER A 97 -16.72 -5.42 3.49
N TYR A 98 -16.17 -4.33 4.07
CA TYR A 98 -14.77 -4.25 4.45
C TYR A 98 -14.36 -5.40 5.38
N LEU A 99 -15.11 -5.60 6.48
CA LEU A 99 -14.83 -6.66 7.46
C LEU A 99 -14.89 -8.05 6.83
N THR A 100 -15.88 -8.31 5.97
CA THR A 100 -16.04 -9.59 5.29
C THR A 100 -14.83 -9.89 4.40
N VAL A 101 -14.40 -8.93 3.60
CA VAL A 101 -13.23 -9.10 2.71
C VAL A 101 -11.94 -9.20 3.52
N ASP A 102 -11.83 -8.49 4.64
CA ASP A 102 -10.67 -8.57 5.53
C ASP A 102 -10.55 -9.93 6.20
N LEU A 103 -11.64 -10.48 6.70
CA LEU A 103 -11.71 -11.83 7.29
C LEU A 103 -11.40 -12.93 6.27
N LEU A 104 -11.76 -12.74 5.01
CA LEU A 104 -11.43 -13.66 3.92
C LEU A 104 -9.98 -13.51 3.41
N GLY A 105 -9.20 -12.61 3.98
CA GLY A 105 -7.81 -12.39 3.59
C GLY A 105 -7.65 -11.71 2.23
N GLY A 106 -8.69 -11.03 1.71
CA GLY A 106 -8.62 -10.29 0.45
C GLY A 106 -7.60 -9.16 0.52
N GLU A 107 -6.77 -8.99 -0.51
CA GLU A 107 -5.85 -7.85 -0.62
C GLU A 107 -6.54 -6.64 -1.27
N PRO A 108 -6.17 -5.39 -0.87
CA PRO A 108 -6.67 -4.18 -1.54
C PRO A 108 -6.31 -4.20 -3.03
N ILE A 109 -7.23 -3.77 -3.89
CA ILE A 109 -7.02 -3.79 -5.34
C ILE A 109 -5.78 -2.99 -5.77
N TYR A 110 -5.50 -1.88 -5.08
CA TYR A 110 -4.34 -1.03 -5.37
C TYR A 110 -3.02 -1.77 -5.14
N THR A 111 -2.93 -2.57 -4.08
CA THR A 111 -1.76 -3.42 -3.80
C THR A 111 -1.57 -4.48 -4.88
N SER A 112 -2.67 -5.12 -5.30
CA SER A 112 -2.65 -6.14 -6.34
C SER A 112 -2.24 -5.57 -7.71
N LEU A 113 -2.70 -4.36 -8.03
CA LEU A 113 -2.31 -3.65 -9.26
C LEU A 113 -0.85 -3.21 -9.22
N LEU A 114 -0.39 -2.66 -8.10
CA LEU A 114 1.00 -2.29 -7.91
C LEU A 114 1.92 -3.51 -8.08
N LYS A 115 1.56 -4.65 -7.50
CA LYS A 115 2.27 -5.92 -7.69
C LYS A 115 2.40 -6.30 -9.17
N ARG A 116 1.36 -6.08 -9.97
CA ARG A 116 1.38 -6.37 -11.41
C ARG A 116 2.24 -5.39 -12.22
N LEU A 117 2.19 -4.09 -11.87
CA LEU A 117 2.95 -3.04 -12.57
C LEU A 117 4.46 -3.17 -12.34
N ILE A 118 4.85 -3.51 -11.12
CA ILE A 118 6.26 -3.62 -10.74
C ILE A 118 6.88 -4.95 -11.22
N GLY A 119 6.05 -5.95 -11.56
CA GLY A 119 6.48 -7.28 -12.00
C GLY A 119 6.96 -8.19 -10.85
N PRO A 120 6.97 -9.52 -11.07
CA PRO A 120 7.30 -10.49 -10.02
C PRO A 120 8.75 -10.42 -9.51
N GLY A 121 9.64 -9.69 -10.19
CA GLY A 121 11.05 -9.53 -9.81
C GLY A 121 11.36 -8.30 -8.95
N SER A 122 10.45 -7.33 -8.86
CA SER A 122 10.68 -6.09 -8.11
C SER A 122 10.13 -6.11 -6.68
N PHE A 123 9.24 -7.02 -6.36
CA PHE A 123 9.05 -7.44 -4.98
C PHE A 123 10.16 -8.44 -4.64
N ILE A 124 11.42 -8.00 -4.66
CA ILE A 124 12.38 -8.54 -3.72
C ILE A 124 11.60 -8.51 -2.41
N LYS A 125 11.30 -9.72 -1.89
CA LYS A 125 10.77 -9.94 -0.54
C LYS A 125 11.44 -8.85 0.28
N SER A 126 10.68 -7.82 0.68
CA SER A 126 11.24 -6.71 1.45
C SER A 126 11.69 -7.37 2.74
N GLN A 127 12.92 -7.86 2.72
CA GLN A 127 13.63 -8.04 3.96
C GLN A 127 13.54 -6.66 4.54
N GLU A 128 12.72 -6.52 5.61
CA GLU A 128 12.50 -5.23 6.22
C GLU A 128 13.87 -4.65 6.51
N THR A 129 14.35 -3.81 5.60
CA THR A 129 15.62 -3.12 5.73
C THR A 129 15.36 -1.90 6.56
N ILE A 130 16.17 -1.70 7.57
CA ILE A 130 16.16 -0.50 8.40
C ILE A 130 17.46 0.27 8.18
N THR A 131 17.37 1.58 8.24
CA THR A 131 18.54 2.44 8.20
C THR A 131 18.92 2.80 9.62
N ILE A 132 20.13 2.45 10.04
CA ILE A 132 20.69 2.85 11.32
C ILE A 132 21.71 3.97 11.13
N GLY A 133 21.75 4.89 12.08
CA GLY A 133 22.76 5.94 12.18
C GLY A 133 23.87 5.51 13.14
N ILE A 134 25.13 5.57 12.71
CA ILE A 134 26.30 5.28 13.53
C ILE A 134 27.23 6.48 13.45
N PRO A 135 27.57 7.15 14.58
CA PRO A 135 28.54 8.23 14.60
C PRO A 135 29.98 7.66 14.53
N VAL A 136 30.86 8.35 13.84
CA VAL A 136 32.30 8.08 13.87
C VAL A 136 32.90 8.85 15.03
N LEU A 137 33.33 8.16 16.08
CA LEU A 137 33.95 8.79 17.26
C LEU A 137 35.43 9.03 17.05
N VAL A 138 35.99 10.00 17.79
CA VAL A 138 37.43 10.25 17.82
C VAL A 138 38.13 9.02 18.40
N GLY A 139 39.12 8.49 17.69
CA GLY A 139 39.84 7.28 18.12
C GLY A 139 39.15 5.94 17.85
N SER A 140 37.97 5.93 17.21
CA SER A 140 37.33 4.69 16.77
C SER A 140 38.09 4.05 15.63
N VAL A 141 37.94 2.74 15.45
CA VAL A 141 38.56 2.00 14.33
C VAL A 141 38.08 2.52 12.97
N LEU A 142 36.95 3.21 12.94
CA LEU A 142 36.37 3.79 11.72
C LEU A 142 36.99 5.12 11.33
N ALA A 143 37.63 5.82 12.28
CA ALA A 143 38.22 7.13 12.05
C ALA A 143 39.44 7.00 11.13
N ASP A 144 39.56 7.93 10.18
CA ASP A 144 40.65 8.06 9.22
C ASP A 144 40.86 6.85 8.29
N GLN A 145 39.89 5.91 8.28
CA GLN A 145 39.86 4.79 7.30
C GLN A 145 39.05 5.14 6.05
N SER A 146 39.44 4.57 4.92
CA SER A 146 38.62 4.64 3.71
C SER A 146 37.43 3.69 3.81
N VAL A 147 36.29 4.05 3.22
CA VAL A 147 35.07 3.21 3.22
C VAL A 147 35.36 1.79 2.73
N ARG A 148 36.30 1.63 1.81
CA ARG A 148 36.73 0.34 1.24
C ARG A 148 37.41 -0.56 2.27
N ASP A 149 38.16 0.01 3.19
CA ASP A 149 39.02 -0.72 4.13
C ASP A 149 38.31 -1.10 5.42
N VAL A 150 37.10 -0.52 5.65
CA VAL A 150 36.28 -0.85 6.81
C VAL A 150 35.68 -2.25 6.63
N PRO A 151 35.81 -3.16 7.62
CA PRO A 151 35.20 -4.50 7.57
C PRO A 151 33.69 -4.42 7.82
N TRP A 152 32.93 -4.07 6.77
CA TRP A 152 31.48 -3.94 6.85
C TRP A 152 30.83 -5.30 7.16
N PRO A 153 29.81 -5.33 8.04
CA PRO A 153 29.01 -6.54 8.25
C PRO A 153 28.38 -7.05 6.96
N LYS A 154 28.28 -8.37 6.83
CA LYS A 154 27.58 -8.98 5.68
C LYS A 154 26.14 -8.45 5.60
N ASN A 155 25.66 -8.17 4.39
CA ASN A 155 24.34 -7.61 4.11
C ASN A 155 24.10 -6.21 4.70
N SER A 156 25.15 -5.43 4.87
CA SER A 156 25.07 -4.00 5.19
C SER A 156 25.50 -3.14 4.00
N LEU A 157 24.86 -2.00 3.84
CA LEU A 157 25.17 -1.03 2.79
C LEU A 157 25.28 0.37 3.41
N LEU A 158 26.45 1.00 3.28
CA LEU A 158 26.59 2.41 3.61
C LEU A 158 25.91 3.24 2.52
N VAL A 159 24.81 3.91 2.89
CA VAL A 159 23.97 4.66 1.94
C VAL A 159 24.37 6.13 1.89
N LEU A 160 24.76 6.70 3.03
CA LEU A 160 24.99 8.12 3.15
C LEU A 160 25.96 8.42 4.30
N VAL A 161 26.80 9.42 4.13
CA VAL A 161 27.63 10.00 5.18
C VAL A 161 27.21 11.45 5.39
N LEU A 162 26.79 11.78 6.60
CA LEU A 162 26.48 13.16 7.01
C LEU A 162 27.70 13.74 7.69
N ARG A 163 28.27 14.77 7.09
CA ARG A 163 29.42 15.52 7.62
C ARG A 163 29.02 16.96 7.84
N GLU A 164 29.07 17.43 9.08
CA GLU A 164 28.57 18.74 9.46
C GLU A 164 27.11 18.93 9.05
N ASN A 165 26.83 19.65 7.99
CA ASN A 165 25.48 19.85 7.46
C ASN A 165 25.35 19.38 5.99
N SER A 166 26.33 18.59 5.49
CA SER A 166 26.39 18.13 4.11
C SER A 166 26.15 16.63 4.02
N SER A 167 25.41 16.21 2.98
CA SER A 167 25.16 14.81 2.66
C SER A 167 26.16 14.36 1.61
N ILE A 168 26.98 13.37 1.91
CA ILE A 168 28.00 12.83 1.01
C ILE A 168 27.60 11.42 0.58
N ILE A 169 27.57 11.18 -0.73
CA ILE A 169 27.38 9.83 -1.26
C ILE A 169 28.71 9.07 -1.08
N PRO A 170 28.71 7.94 -0.33
CA PRO A 170 29.95 7.24 -0.02
C PRO A 170 30.50 6.54 -1.26
N HIS A 171 31.76 6.78 -1.55
CA HIS A 171 32.59 6.02 -2.49
C HIS A 171 33.64 5.26 -1.74
N GLY A 172 34.20 4.21 -2.32
CA GLY A 172 35.20 3.37 -1.66
C GLY A 172 36.43 4.14 -1.12
N ASP A 173 36.81 5.21 -1.80
CA ASP A 173 37.96 6.05 -1.45
C ASP A 173 37.64 7.18 -0.45
N LEU A 174 36.37 7.30 -0.02
CA LEU A 174 35.97 8.32 0.96
C LEU A 174 36.58 8.00 2.33
N ILE A 175 37.36 8.92 2.87
CA ILE A 175 37.93 8.82 4.21
C ILE A 175 36.87 9.27 5.21
N LEU A 176 36.55 8.39 6.16
CA LEU A 176 35.63 8.66 7.27
C LEU A 176 36.36 9.52 8.33
N ARG A 177 35.72 10.59 8.75
CA ARG A 177 36.33 11.53 9.75
C ARG A 177 35.53 11.46 11.05
N PRO A 178 36.21 11.72 12.19
CA PRO A 178 35.50 11.92 13.45
C PRO A 178 34.44 13.01 13.31
N GLY A 179 33.23 12.73 13.84
CA GLY A 179 32.06 13.59 13.70
C GLY A 179 31.13 13.24 12.52
N ASP A 180 31.55 12.37 11.61
CA ASP A 180 30.65 11.87 10.56
C ASP A 180 29.55 11.01 11.15
N GLN A 181 28.34 11.13 10.60
CA GLN A 181 27.23 10.21 10.87
C GLN A 181 27.00 9.31 9.68
N LEU A 182 27.22 8.02 9.87
CA LEU A 182 27.04 7.00 8.86
C LEU A 182 25.59 6.53 8.84
N ARG A 183 24.95 6.53 7.68
CA ARG A 183 23.62 5.95 7.44
C ARG A 183 23.80 4.60 6.74
N ILE A 184 23.60 3.53 7.50
CA ILE A 184 23.82 2.16 7.03
C ILE A 184 22.47 1.45 6.93
N GLN A 185 22.19 0.89 5.77
CA GLN A 185 21.02 0.08 5.52
C GLN A 185 21.35 -1.39 5.81
N ILE A 186 20.55 -2.02 6.65
CA ILE A 186 20.72 -3.41 7.11
C ILE A 186 19.39 -4.14 7.15
N GLU A 187 19.41 -5.47 7.16
CA GLU A 187 18.21 -6.27 7.40
C GLU A 187 17.74 -6.12 8.86
N LYS A 188 16.45 -5.91 9.07
CA LYS A 188 15.84 -5.74 10.40
C LYS A 188 16.20 -6.89 11.37
N LYS A 189 16.28 -8.12 10.85
CA LYS A 189 16.65 -9.30 11.65
C LYS A 189 18.06 -9.24 12.22
N GLN A 190 18.96 -8.51 11.58
CA GLN A 190 20.38 -8.40 11.96
C GLN A 190 20.69 -7.11 12.73
N SER A 191 19.68 -6.26 12.96
CA SER A 191 19.86 -4.94 13.54
C SER A 191 20.56 -4.94 14.90
N GLN A 192 20.24 -5.89 15.77
CA GLN A 192 20.88 -5.99 17.08
C GLN A 192 22.33 -6.47 16.97
N ALA A 193 22.57 -7.53 16.19
CA ALA A 193 23.91 -8.06 15.98
C ALA A 193 24.86 -7.01 15.36
N VAL A 194 24.38 -6.29 14.35
CA VAL A 194 25.15 -5.24 13.68
C VAL A 194 25.42 -4.08 14.63
N ARG A 195 24.43 -3.64 15.41
CA ARG A 195 24.66 -2.60 16.44
C ARG A 195 25.71 -3.01 17.46
N THR A 196 25.66 -4.25 17.95
CA THR A 196 26.65 -4.75 18.91
C THR A 196 28.04 -4.80 18.28
N GLN A 197 28.15 -5.25 17.02
CA GLN A 197 29.44 -5.30 16.32
C GLN A 197 30.02 -3.89 16.11
N PHE A 198 29.22 -2.89 15.79
CA PHE A 198 29.70 -1.51 15.69
C PHE A 198 30.03 -0.88 17.04
N LEU A 199 29.35 -1.28 18.12
CA LEU A 199 29.70 -0.84 19.48
C LEU A 199 31.04 -1.43 19.96
N THR A 200 31.48 -2.55 19.42
CA THR A 200 32.81 -3.13 19.71
C THR A 200 33.92 -2.53 18.84
N LEU A 201 33.58 -1.79 17.78
CA LEU A 201 34.50 -1.05 16.91
C LEU A 201 34.69 0.42 17.38
N HIS A 202 34.04 0.80 18.47
CA HIS A 202 34.24 2.06 19.18
C HIS A 202 35.26 1.84 20.30
#